data_cde5217693e301e9956e44ad489f4f44
#
_entry.id   cde5217693e301e9956e44ad489f4f44
#
_cell.length_a   1.000
_cell.length_b   1.000
_cell.length_c   1.000
_cell.angle_alpha   90.00
_cell.angle_beta   90.00
_cell.angle_gamma   90.00
#
_symmetry.space_group_name_H-M   'P 1'
#
loop_
_entity.id
_entity.type
_entity.pdbx_description
1 polymer ?
#
loop_
_entity_poly.entity_id
_entity_poly.type
_entity_poly.pdbx_seq_one_letter_code
_entity_poly.pdbx_strand_id
1 'polypeptide(L)'
;VGERSDIVEEKRLLRARIRAWRAGLDAGTVARAADAVAAQGLDFLQVRGSAVVSGFASLPDEFRVWPLLRRLHREGHRLALPVMQGKARPLLFRAWAPGDALDRGVWGIGEPKADKAIVEPDILLVPLLAFDRRGWRLGYGGGFYDRTLQRLRALQPIVAVGLAFDE
;
A
#
# COMPACT_ATOMS: atom_id res chain seq x y z
N VAL A 1 29.29 -5.78 -14.29
CA VAL A 1 29.22 -4.86 -13.12
C VAL A 1 28.53 -3.55 -13.53
N GLY A 2 28.67 -3.07 -14.79
CA GLY A 2 28.08 -1.82 -15.27
C GLY A 2 26.53 -1.82 -15.29
N GLU A 3 25.88 -2.78 -15.94
CA GLU A 3 24.41 -2.79 -16.13
C GLU A 3 23.60 -2.75 -14.82
N ARG A 4 24.04 -3.39 -13.74
CA ARG A 4 23.34 -3.34 -12.45
C ARG A 4 23.45 -1.96 -11.79
N SER A 5 24.58 -1.28 -11.97
CA SER A 5 24.78 0.08 -11.47
C SER A 5 23.86 1.06 -12.18
N ASP A 6 23.70 0.92 -13.50
CA ASP A 6 22.89 1.80 -14.34
C ASP A 6 21.40 1.66 -14.01
N ILE A 7 20.89 0.43 -13.82
CA ILE A 7 19.49 0.19 -13.43
C ILE A 7 19.19 0.77 -12.02
N VAL A 8 20.12 0.69 -11.08
CA VAL A 8 19.92 1.26 -9.74
C VAL A 8 19.82 2.77 -9.82
N GLU A 9 20.67 3.40 -10.61
CA GLU A 9 20.67 4.85 -10.80
C GLU A 9 19.40 5.31 -11.56
N GLU A 10 19.01 4.63 -12.61
CA GLU A 10 17.77 4.92 -13.34
C GLU A 10 16.54 4.86 -12.40
N LYS A 11 16.44 3.83 -11.58
CA LYS A 11 15.37 3.71 -10.59
C LYS A 11 15.40 4.84 -9.56
N ARG A 12 16.59 5.29 -9.16
CA ARG A 12 16.77 6.41 -8.23
C ARG A 12 16.25 7.71 -8.85
N LEU A 13 16.67 7.99 -10.08
CA LEU A 13 16.24 9.18 -10.82
C LEU A 13 14.74 9.18 -11.09
N LEU A 14 14.17 8.04 -11.49
CA LEU A 14 12.74 7.91 -11.73
C LEU A 14 11.94 8.14 -10.45
N ARG A 15 12.37 7.59 -9.30
CA ARG A 15 11.75 7.86 -7.99
C ARG A 15 11.76 9.35 -7.67
N ALA A 16 12.89 10.02 -7.86
CA ALA A 16 13.02 11.46 -7.57
C ALA A 16 12.07 12.29 -8.45
N ARG A 17 11.99 11.98 -9.75
CA ARG A 17 11.11 12.66 -10.71
C ARG A 17 9.64 12.49 -10.33
N ILE A 18 9.19 11.26 -10.03
CA ILE A 18 7.80 11.00 -9.69
C ILE A 18 7.42 11.64 -8.37
N ARG A 19 8.30 11.61 -7.36
CA ARG A 19 8.04 12.27 -6.08
C ARG A 19 7.94 13.78 -6.24
N ALA A 20 8.78 14.40 -7.05
CA ALA A 20 8.71 15.81 -7.37
C ALA A 20 7.40 16.17 -8.07
N TRP A 21 6.97 15.37 -9.05
CA TRP A 21 5.69 15.54 -9.71
C TRP A 21 4.51 15.43 -8.73
N ARG A 22 4.48 14.38 -7.88
CA ARG A 22 3.43 14.21 -6.86
C ARG A 22 3.35 15.37 -5.87
N ALA A 23 4.50 15.90 -5.47
CA ALA A 23 4.56 17.06 -4.58
C ALA A 23 3.96 18.33 -5.20
N GLY A 24 3.89 18.41 -6.54
CA GLY A 24 3.24 19.47 -7.28
C GLY A 24 1.74 19.30 -7.49
N LEU A 25 1.16 18.17 -7.15
CA LEU A 25 -0.28 17.94 -7.26
C LEU A 25 -1.04 18.78 -6.24
N ASP A 26 -2.07 19.49 -6.71
CA ASP A 26 -2.95 20.23 -5.79
C ASP A 26 -3.84 19.28 -4.94
N ALA A 27 -4.25 19.76 -3.78
CA ALA A 27 -5.02 18.96 -2.83
C ALA A 27 -6.36 18.47 -3.40
N GLY A 28 -6.97 19.22 -4.32
CA GLY A 28 -8.21 18.85 -4.99
C GLY A 28 -8.02 17.68 -5.94
N THR A 29 -6.94 17.68 -6.71
CA THR A 29 -6.57 16.56 -7.60
C THR A 29 -6.31 15.29 -6.80
N VAL A 30 -5.54 15.40 -5.71
CA VAL A 30 -5.27 14.26 -4.81
C VAL A 30 -6.56 13.70 -4.21
N ALA A 31 -7.48 14.58 -3.77
CA ALA A 31 -8.77 14.17 -3.20
C ALA A 31 -9.64 13.48 -4.25
N ARG A 32 -9.79 14.07 -5.45
CA ARG A 32 -10.60 13.47 -6.53
C ARG A 32 -10.07 12.09 -6.95
N ALA A 33 -8.75 11.90 -7.04
CA ALA A 33 -8.16 10.59 -7.33
C ALA A 33 -8.51 9.56 -6.26
N ALA A 34 -8.40 9.93 -4.98
CA ALA A 34 -8.75 9.05 -3.87
C ALA A 34 -10.25 8.69 -3.87
N ASP A 35 -11.12 9.66 -4.15
CA ASP A 35 -12.57 9.45 -4.22
C ASP A 35 -12.96 8.59 -5.43
N ALA A 36 -12.31 8.77 -6.57
CA ALA A 36 -12.55 7.94 -7.77
C ALA A 36 -12.20 6.47 -7.52
N VAL A 37 -11.05 6.20 -6.90
CA VAL A 37 -10.64 4.84 -6.51
C VAL A 37 -11.59 4.29 -5.45
N ALA A 38 -12.01 5.10 -4.48
CA ALA A 38 -13.00 4.69 -3.49
C ALA A 38 -14.36 4.38 -4.14
N ALA A 39 -14.77 5.15 -5.16
CA ALA A 39 -16.00 4.90 -5.91
C ALA A 39 -15.94 3.63 -6.76
N GLN A 40 -14.77 3.29 -7.29
CA GLN A 40 -14.56 2.02 -8.00
C GLN A 40 -14.53 0.83 -7.05
N GLY A 41 -13.94 0.97 -5.87
CA GLY A 41 -13.77 -0.10 -4.91
C GLY A 41 -12.94 -1.27 -5.42
N LEU A 42 -13.30 -2.47 -4.98
CA LEU A 42 -12.70 -3.73 -5.42
C LEU A 42 -13.70 -4.59 -6.21
N ASP A 43 -14.70 -3.98 -6.84
CA ASP A 43 -15.80 -4.66 -7.53
C ASP A 43 -15.30 -5.51 -8.73
N PHE A 44 -14.14 -5.15 -9.29
CA PHE A 44 -13.44 -5.93 -10.33
C PHE A 44 -12.81 -7.24 -9.82
N LEU A 45 -12.69 -7.39 -8.50
CA LEU A 45 -12.26 -8.62 -7.86
C LEU A 45 -13.47 -9.35 -7.30
N GLN A 46 -13.59 -10.63 -7.54
CA GLN A 46 -14.60 -11.46 -6.88
C GLN A 46 -14.19 -11.75 -5.44
N VAL A 47 -14.22 -10.72 -4.59
CA VAL A 47 -13.78 -10.79 -3.20
C VAL A 47 -14.84 -11.47 -2.35
N ARG A 48 -14.46 -12.48 -1.59
CA ARG A 48 -15.36 -13.06 -0.58
C ARG A 48 -15.55 -12.08 0.58
N GLY A 49 -16.76 -11.95 1.11
CA GLY A 49 -17.09 -11.01 2.18
C GLY A 49 -16.31 -11.20 3.49
N SER A 50 -15.67 -12.37 3.67
CA SER A 50 -14.80 -12.66 4.83
C SER A 50 -13.32 -12.32 4.60
N ALA A 51 -12.94 -11.85 3.40
CA ALA A 51 -11.56 -11.54 3.08
C ALA A 51 -10.99 -10.42 3.94
N VAL A 52 -9.74 -10.56 4.32
CA VAL A 52 -8.99 -9.50 5.00
C VAL A 52 -8.28 -8.66 3.95
N VAL A 53 -8.58 -7.37 3.93
CA VAL A 53 -7.94 -6.40 3.03
C VAL A 53 -6.94 -5.56 3.82
N SER A 54 -5.68 -5.59 3.47
CA SER A 54 -4.70 -4.67 4.05
C SER A 54 -4.63 -3.38 3.27
N GLY A 55 -4.74 -2.27 3.99
CA GLY A 55 -4.35 -0.94 3.50
C GLY A 55 -2.92 -0.60 3.86
N PHE A 56 -2.63 0.68 3.82
CA PHE A 56 -1.39 1.27 4.31
C PHE A 56 -1.68 2.65 4.91
N ALA A 57 -0.89 3.08 5.88
CA ALA A 57 -0.97 4.44 6.40
C ALA A 57 -0.22 5.36 5.43
N SER A 58 -0.97 6.08 4.60
CA SER A 58 -0.40 6.89 3.52
C SER A 58 0.55 7.96 4.05
N LEU A 59 1.75 8.00 3.53
CA LEU A 59 2.68 9.12 3.69
C LEU A 59 2.17 10.36 2.92
N PRO A 60 2.67 11.56 3.19
CA PRO A 60 2.20 12.79 2.54
C PRO A 60 2.29 12.76 1.01
N ASP A 61 3.28 12.06 0.44
CA ASP A 61 3.50 11.89 -1.00
C ASP A 61 2.93 10.58 -1.57
N GLU A 62 2.21 9.80 -0.74
CA GLU A 62 1.55 8.58 -1.17
C GLU A 62 0.10 8.80 -1.58
N PHE A 63 -0.43 7.86 -2.34
CA PHE A 63 -1.85 7.82 -2.67
C PHE A 63 -2.69 7.74 -1.39
N ARG A 64 -3.73 8.55 -1.27
CA ARG A 64 -4.62 8.57 -0.10
C ARG A 64 -5.60 7.40 -0.13
N VAL A 65 -5.28 6.33 0.58
CA VAL A 65 -6.07 5.09 0.58
C VAL A 65 -7.29 5.13 1.53
N TRP A 66 -7.34 6.09 2.44
CA TRP A 66 -8.35 6.14 3.50
C TRP A 66 -9.81 6.15 3.02
N PRO A 67 -10.21 6.87 1.94
CA PRO A 67 -11.57 6.82 1.41
C PRO A 67 -11.96 5.39 0.98
N LEU A 68 -11.06 4.68 0.30
CA LEU A 68 -11.27 3.29 -0.10
C LEU A 68 -11.42 2.37 1.12
N LEU A 69 -10.56 2.48 2.12
CA LEU A 69 -10.64 1.65 3.32
C LEU A 69 -11.97 1.87 4.06
N ARG A 70 -12.44 3.12 4.17
CA ARG A 70 -13.76 3.40 4.76
C ARG A 70 -14.90 2.77 3.98
N ARG A 71 -14.84 2.78 2.64
CA ARG A 71 -15.82 2.10 1.81
C ARG A 71 -15.82 0.60 2.07
N LEU A 72 -14.66 -0.04 1.96
CA LEU A 72 -14.51 -1.49 2.16
C LEU A 72 -14.99 -1.93 3.55
N HIS A 73 -14.73 -1.13 4.58
CA HIS A 73 -15.25 -1.40 5.93
C HIS A 73 -16.78 -1.36 5.97
N ARG A 74 -17.43 -0.37 5.32
CA ARG A 74 -18.90 -0.28 5.23
C ARG A 74 -19.50 -1.45 4.44
N GLU A 75 -18.77 -2.02 3.51
CA GLU A 75 -19.14 -3.20 2.73
C GLU A 75 -18.93 -4.52 3.52
N GLY A 76 -18.44 -4.43 4.77
CA GLY A 76 -18.26 -5.58 5.66
C GLY A 76 -16.90 -6.27 5.56
N HIS A 77 -15.95 -5.72 4.80
CA HIS A 77 -14.60 -6.28 4.75
C HIS A 77 -13.84 -6.06 6.06
N ARG A 78 -13.08 -7.07 6.45
CA ARG A 78 -12.12 -6.97 7.55
C ARG A 78 -10.88 -6.24 7.05
N LEU A 79 -10.45 -5.23 7.80
CA LEU A 79 -9.27 -4.45 7.41
C LEU A 79 -8.07 -4.72 8.29
N ALA A 80 -6.89 -4.52 7.73
CA ALA A 80 -5.63 -4.56 8.42
C ALA A 80 -4.70 -3.45 7.94
N LEU A 81 -3.75 -3.06 8.79
CA LEU A 81 -2.66 -2.17 8.41
C LEU A 81 -1.30 -2.81 8.74
N PRO A 82 -0.25 -2.44 8.01
CA PRO A 82 1.07 -2.99 8.21
C PRO A 82 1.75 -2.41 9.46
N VAL A 83 2.57 -3.26 10.07
CA VAL A 83 3.50 -2.92 11.14
C VAL A 83 4.90 -3.30 10.69
N MET A 84 5.84 -2.40 10.89
CA MET A 84 7.25 -2.63 10.52
C MET A 84 7.96 -3.42 11.62
N GLN A 85 8.53 -4.57 11.24
CA GLN A 85 9.28 -5.42 12.17
C GLN A 85 10.80 -5.13 12.21
N GLY A 86 11.24 -4.14 11.43
CA GLY A 86 12.65 -3.77 11.27
C GLY A 86 13.11 -3.79 9.82
N LYS A 87 14.36 -3.37 9.61
CA LYS A 87 14.97 -3.35 8.27
C LYS A 87 15.03 -4.77 7.67
N ALA A 88 14.80 -4.85 6.37
CA ALA A 88 14.91 -6.08 5.60
C ALA A 88 13.98 -7.24 6.06
N ARG A 89 12.97 -6.95 6.87
CA ARG A 89 11.94 -7.92 7.26
C ARG A 89 10.65 -7.69 6.47
N PRO A 90 9.82 -8.74 6.25
CA PRO A 90 8.47 -8.55 5.74
C PRO A 90 7.62 -7.75 6.73
N LEU A 91 6.57 -7.12 6.25
CA LEU A 91 5.58 -6.47 7.10
C LEU A 91 4.77 -7.52 7.87
N LEU A 92 4.40 -7.16 9.10
CA LEU A 92 3.38 -7.80 9.89
C LEU A 92 2.07 -7.03 9.68
N PHE A 93 0.92 -7.68 9.72
CA PHE A 93 -0.37 -6.99 9.65
C PHE A 93 -1.15 -7.19 10.93
N ARG A 94 -1.81 -6.12 11.37
CA ARG A 94 -2.73 -6.15 12.51
C ARG A 94 -4.10 -5.66 12.09
N ALA A 95 -5.12 -6.26 12.66
CA ALA A 95 -6.50 -5.84 12.47
C ALA A 95 -6.66 -4.35 12.80
N TRP A 96 -7.42 -3.65 11.96
CA TRP A 96 -7.72 -2.24 12.12
C TRP A 96 -9.09 -1.92 11.54
N ALA A 97 -9.79 -0.97 12.13
CA ALA A 97 -11.04 -0.43 11.62
C ALA A 97 -11.00 1.11 11.63
N PRO A 98 -11.74 1.80 10.75
CA PRO A 98 -11.88 3.25 10.79
C PRO A 98 -12.33 3.71 12.19
N GLY A 99 -11.58 4.63 12.79
CA GLY A 99 -11.78 5.09 14.17
C GLY A 99 -10.83 4.48 15.19
N ASP A 100 -10.17 3.37 14.88
CA ASP A 100 -9.12 2.85 15.76
C ASP A 100 -7.92 3.81 15.78
N ALA A 101 -7.43 4.09 16.99
CA ALA A 101 -6.23 4.89 17.19
C ALA A 101 -5.00 4.14 16.66
N LEU A 102 -4.10 4.89 16.05
CA LEU A 102 -2.81 4.39 15.59
C LEU A 102 -1.69 4.91 16.50
N ASP A 103 -0.73 4.05 16.77
CA ASP A 103 0.53 4.44 17.40
C ASP A 103 1.49 4.99 16.34
N ARG A 104 2.44 5.80 16.78
CA ARG A 104 3.48 6.32 15.89
C ARG A 104 4.58 5.28 15.74
N GLY A 105 4.58 4.58 14.62
CA GLY A 105 5.59 3.59 14.27
C GLY A 105 6.88 4.19 13.70
N VAL A 106 7.65 3.34 13.07
CA VAL A 106 8.93 3.72 12.44
C VAL A 106 8.67 4.79 11.35
N TRP A 107 9.55 5.77 11.28
CA TRP A 107 9.44 6.95 10.38
C TRP A 107 8.16 7.78 10.55
N GLY A 108 7.49 7.64 11.70
CA GLY A 108 6.27 8.37 11.98
C GLY A 108 5.03 7.84 11.25
N ILE A 109 5.12 6.68 10.62
CA ILE A 109 3.99 6.01 9.97
C ILE A 109 3.05 5.48 11.04
N GLY A 110 1.74 5.70 10.86
CA GLY A 110 0.74 5.17 11.80
C GLY A 110 0.64 3.66 11.73
N GLU A 111 0.72 3.00 12.87
CA GLU A 111 0.61 1.53 13.00
C GLU A 111 -0.51 1.16 13.97
N PRO A 112 -1.27 0.07 13.72
CA PRO A 112 -2.23 -0.43 14.70
C PRO A 112 -1.54 -0.76 16.02
N LYS A 113 -2.26 -0.54 17.12
CA LYS A 113 -1.75 -0.85 18.48
C LYS A 113 -1.32 -2.30 18.61
N ALA A 114 -0.36 -2.53 19.51
CA ALA A 114 0.24 -3.84 19.71
C ALA A 114 -0.74 -4.91 20.28
N ASP A 115 -1.83 -4.50 20.89
CA ASP A 115 -2.90 -5.37 21.38
C ASP A 115 -3.88 -5.84 20.29
N LYS A 116 -3.84 -5.23 19.10
CA LYS A 116 -4.68 -5.66 17.97
C LYS A 116 -4.20 -6.99 17.41
N ALA A 117 -5.16 -7.84 17.04
CA ALA A 117 -4.89 -9.18 16.52
C ALA A 117 -3.98 -9.14 15.27
N ILE A 118 -3.01 -10.04 15.22
CA ILE A 118 -2.21 -10.30 14.03
C ILE A 118 -3.10 -11.06 13.04
N VAL A 119 -3.10 -10.62 11.78
CA VAL A 119 -3.88 -11.23 10.70
C VAL A 119 -3.05 -11.33 9.43
N GLU A 120 -3.37 -12.32 8.60
CA GLU A 120 -2.77 -12.44 7.27
C GLU A 120 -3.78 -11.97 6.22
N PRO A 121 -3.46 -10.94 5.43
CA PRO A 121 -4.38 -10.42 4.44
C PRO A 121 -4.50 -11.33 3.22
N ASP A 122 -5.70 -11.42 2.67
CA ASP A 122 -6.01 -12.09 1.40
C ASP A 122 -5.78 -11.13 0.22
N ILE A 123 -6.02 -9.85 0.45
CA ILE A 123 -5.83 -8.77 -0.53
C ILE A 123 -4.94 -7.69 0.08
N LEU A 124 -3.89 -7.33 -0.64
CA LEU A 124 -2.99 -6.25 -0.26
C LEU A 124 -3.19 -5.06 -1.19
N LEU A 125 -3.57 -3.93 -0.64
CA LEU A 125 -3.42 -2.63 -1.31
C LEU A 125 -1.97 -2.19 -1.14
N VAL A 126 -1.28 -2.02 -2.26
CA VAL A 126 0.17 -1.79 -2.27
C VAL A 126 0.48 -0.37 -2.74
N PRO A 127 1.15 0.46 -1.92
CA PRO A 127 1.63 1.75 -2.35
C PRO A 127 2.78 1.58 -3.33
N LEU A 128 2.80 2.40 -4.37
CA LEU A 128 3.86 2.41 -5.37
C LEU A 128 4.04 3.79 -5.99
N LEU A 129 5.19 4.04 -6.58
CA LEU A 129 5.49 5.28 -7.28
C LEU A 129 5.07 5.22 -8.74
N ALA A 130 5.38 4.12 -9.41
CA ALA A 130 5.05 3.89 -10.81
C ALA A 130 4.80 2.40 -11.08
N PHE A 131 4.15 2.12 -12.18
CA PHE A 131 3.96 0.76 -12.70
C PHE A 131 4.04 0.80 -14.23
N ASP A 132 4.25 -0.37 -14.81
CA ASP A 132 4.18 -0.54 -16.26
C ASP A 132 3.00 -1.46 -16.64
N ARG A 133 2.71 -1.52 -17.96
CA ARG A 133 1.61 -2.36 -18.48
C ARG A 133 1.84 -3.86 -18.31
N ARG A 134 3.03 -4.29 -17.90
CA ARG A 134 3.37 -5.68 -17.60
C ARG A 134 3.11 -6.02 -16.13
N GLY A 135 2.71 -5.03 -15.32
CA GLY A 135 2.48 -5.19 -13.88
C GLY A 135 3.73 -5.07 -13.01
N TRP A 136 4.86 -4.63 -13.58
CA TRP A 136 6.03 -4.29 -12.75
C TRP A 136 5.79 -2.98 -12.04
N ARG A 137 6.17 -2.93 -10.78
CA ARG A 137 6.02 -1.74 -9.96
C ARG A 137 7.36 -1.19 -9.48
N LEU A 138 7.44 0.12 -9.40
CA LEU A 138 8.50 0.85 -8.74
C LEU A 138 8.01 1.31 -7.37
N GLY A 139 8.51 0.69 -6.31
CA GLY A 139 8.27 1.11 -4.93
C GLY A 139 9.31 2.12 -4.44
N TYR A 140 9.21 2.47 -3.17
CA TYR A 140 10.08 3.47 -2.51
C TYR A 140 11.52 3.00 -2.25
N GLY A 141 11.83 1.74 -2.52
CA GLY A 141 13.21 1.20 -2.45
C GLY A 141 13.51 0.36 -1.21
N GLY A 142 12.65 0.33 -0.21
CA GLY A 142 12.87 -0.47 1.03
C GLY A 142 12.65 -1.98 0.85
N GLY A 143 11.99 -2.42 -0.24
CA GLY A 143 11.71 -3.82 -0.54
C GLY A 143 10.76 -4.50 0.46
N PHE A 144 10.04 -3.76 1.29
CA PHE A 144 9.13 -4.31 2.30
C PHE A 144 8.00 -5.13 1.66
N TYR A 145 7.34 -4.58 0.64
CA TYR A 145 6.25 -5.28 -0.03
C TYR A 145 6.72 -6.46 -0.86
N ASP A 146 7.93 -6.43 -1.44
CA ASP A 146 8.47 -7.58 -2.18
C ASP A 146 8.67 -8.77 -1.24
N ARG A 147 9.29 -8.55 -0.09
CA ARG A 147 9.47 -9.60 0.94
C ARG A 147 8.14 -10.06 1.53
N THR A 148 7.22 -9.14 1.75
CA THR A 148 5.88 -9.44 2.29
C THR A 148 5.08 -10.30 1.33
N LEU A 149 5.02 -9.92 0.05
CA LEU A 149 4.32 -10.68 -0.98
C LEU A 149 4.95 -12.06 -1.18
N GLN A 150 6.28 -12.16 -1.16
CA GLN A 150 6.97 -13.45 -1.23
C GLN A 150 6.56 -14.36 -0.07
N ARG A 151 6.58 -13.83 1.16
CA ARG A 151 6.16 -14.59 2.36
C ARG A 151 4.71 -15.03 2.28
N LEU A 152 3.80 -14.12 1.97
CA LEU A 152 2.36 -14.42 1.96
C LEU A 152 1.99 -15.42 0.87
N ARG A 153 2.58 -15.29 -0.32
CA ARG A 153 2.34 -16.22 -1.44
C ARG A 153 2.83 -17.65 -1.15
N ALA A 154 3.79 -17.81 -0.25
CA ALA A 154 4.21 -19.12 0.23
C ALA A 154 3.22 -19.75 1.22
N LEU A 155 2.32 -18.96 1.83
CA LEU A 155 1.36 -19.41 2.82
C LEU A 155 -0.03 -19.65 2.22
N GLN A 156 -0.48 -18.77 1.35
CA GLN A 156 -1.84 -18.77 0.80
C GLN A 156 -1.94 -18.00 -0.52
N PRO A 157 -2.97 -18.25 -1.35
CA PRO A 157 -3.28 -17.39 -2.48
C PRO A 157 -3.60 -15.98 -2.01
N ILE A 158 -2.97 -14.97 -2.61
CA ILE A 158 -3.21 -13.56 -2.32
C ILE A 158 -3.34 -12.75 -3.59
N VAL A 159 -4.05 -11.63 -3.49
CA VAL A 159 -4.15 -10.62 -4.54
C VAL A 159 -3.42 -9.36 -4.10
N ALA A 160 -2.55 -8.83 -4.95
CA ALA A 160 -1.91 -7.54 -4.74
C ALA A 160 -2.52 -6.52 -5.71
N VAL A 161 -3.03 -5.42 -5.16
CA VAL A 161 -3.62 -4.31 -5.92
C VAL A 161 -2.76 -3.07 -5.72
N GLY A 162 -2.06 -2.66 -6.76
CA GLY A 162 -1.25 -1.44 -6.73
C GLY A 162 -2.14 -0.20 -6.78
N LEU A 163 -1.84 0.79 -5.96
CA LEU A 163 -2.50 2.10 -5.96
C LEU A 163 -1.49 3.18 -6.31
N ALA A 164 -1.75 3.89 -7.39
CA ALA A 164 -0.91 4.98 -7.87
C ALA A 164 -1.77 6.06 -8.54
N PHE A 165 -1.16 7.22 -8.74
CA PHE A 165 -1.71 8.22 -9.64
C PHE A 165 -1.39 7.82 -11.07
N ASP A 166 -2.29 8.16 -12.00
CA ASP A 166 -2.09 8.07 -13.43
C ASP A 166 -1.80 9.48 -13.98
N GLU A 167 -0.78 9.60 -14.86
CA GLU A 167 -0.43 10.84 -15.57
C GLU A 167 -1.26 11.01 -16.85
#